data_7a66e8a69387b239b628555d9b8cf1ec
#
_entry.id   7a66e8a69387b239b628555d9b8cf1ec
#
_cell.length_a   1.000
_cell.length_b   1.000
_cell.length_c   1.000
_cell.angle_alpha   90.00
_cell.angle_beta   90.00
_cell.angle_gamma   90.00
#
_symmetry.space_group_name_H-M   'P 1'
#
loop_
_entity.id
_entity.type
_entity.pdbx_description
1 polymer ?
#
loop_
_entity_poly.entity_id
_entity_poly.type
_entity_poly.pdbx_seq_one_letter_code
_entity_poly.pdbx_strand_id
1 'polypeptide(L)'
;MTPLLIVAGVAVVVVALVATVRLRPRRRPAYEGKGRILVPFSGALDQTVLDAAIRIARAEEATLVPAYLLVVPLQYPEEAPRKEQVAVAVPLLEAVELAALRAGVPVDARIEKGRSLTHALRRLWDVERFDRIVAPAPGFSAKDLAWILTNAPIETVVLRPASS
;
A
#
# COMPACT_ATOMS: atom_id res chain seq x y z
N MET A 1 36.62 -10.80 26.40
CA MET A 1 35.89 -10.04 25.36
C MET A 1 34.64 -9.48 26.02
N THR A 2 34.53 -8.20 26.07
CA THR A 2 33.56 -7.48 26.92
C THR A 2 32.17 -7.48 26.27
N PRO A 3 31.11 -7.70 27.07
CA PRO A 3 29.71 -7.72 26.55
C PRO A 3 29.32 -6.39 25.84
N LEU A 4 30.03 -5.32 26.11
CA LEU A 4 29.85 -4.00 25.50
C LEU A 4 30.11 -4.01 23.98
N LEU A 5 31.05 -4.80 23.48
CA LEU A 5 31.36 -4.92 22.04
C LEU A 5 30.28 -5.67 21.27
N ILE A 6 29.63 -6.65 21.91
CA ILE A 6 28.54 -7.41 21.29
C ILE A 6 27.28 -6.54 21.13
N VAL A 7 26.96 -5.75 22.16
CA VAL A 7 25.81 -4.83 22.12
C VAL A 7 26.01 -3.74 21.07
N ALA A 8 27.23 -3.20 20.95
CA ALA A 8 27.55 -2.21 19.92
C ALA A 8 27.45 -2.80 18.50
N GLY A 9 27.91 -4.04 18.31
CA GLY A 9 27.82 -4.74 17.03
C GLY A 9 26.38 -4.96 16.58
N VAL A 10 25.50 -5.42 17.48
CA VAL A 10 24.08 -5.64 17.19
C VAL A 10 23.36 -4.32 16.88
N ALA A 11 23.67 -3.24 17.61
CA ALA A 11 23.08 -1.92 17.35
C ALA A 11 23.47 -1.39 15.97
N VAL A 12 24.70 -1.55 15.54
CA VAL A 12 25.18 -1.13 14.21
C VAL A 12 24.50 -1.94 13.10
N VAL A 13 24.33 -3.25 13.27
CA VAL A 13 23.65 -4.11 12.31
C VAL A 13 22.17 -3.74 12.18
N VAL A 14 21.49 -3.46 13.29
CA VAL A 14 20.07 -3.04 13.27
C VAL A 14 19.91 -1.67 12.61
N VAL A 15 20.80 -0.72 12.90
CA VAL A 15 20.78 0.62 12.26
C VAL A 15 21.09 0.51 10.78
N ALA A 16 22.03 -0.33 10.37
CA ALA A 16 22.33 -0.59 8.95
C ALA A 16 21.16 -1.27 8.24
N LEU A 17 20.47 -2.23 8.90
CA LEU A 17 19.29 -2.89 8.33
C LEU A 17 18.11 -1.92 8.15
N VAL A 18 17.88 -1.05 9.14
CA VAL A 18 16.83 0.00 9.07
C VAL A 18 17.18 1.06 8.03
N ALA A 19 18.47 1.42 7.90
CA ALA A 19 18.92 2.36 6.87
C ALA A 19 18.83 1.78 5.46
N THR A 20 19.12 0.49 5.26
CA THR A 20 18.98 -0.18 3.96
C THR A 20 17.51 -0.35 3.54
N VAL A 21 16.59 -0.51 4.48
CA VAL A 21 15.14 -0.50 4.18
C VAL A 21 14.66 0.91 3.80
N ARG A 22 15.23 1.98 4.39
CA ARG A 22 14.90 3.38 4.06
C ARG A 22 15.60 3.91 2.80
N LEU A 23 16.76 3.36 2.46
CA LEU A 23 17.60 3.81 1.34
C LEU A 23 17.52 2.90 0.12
N ARG A 24 16.64 1.90 0.12
CA ARG A 24 16.38 1.20 -1.14
C ARG A 24 15.84 2.24 -2.11
N PRO A 25 16.65 2.66 -3.11
CA PRO A 25 16.09 3.38 -4.23
C PRO A 25 14.93 2.51 -4.71
N ARG A 26 13.78 3.13 -4.97
CA ARG A 26 12.62 2.46 -5.58
C ARG A 26 13.13 1.75 -6.83
N ARG A 27 13.66 0.52 -6.67
CA ARG A 27 13.96 -0.31 -7.81
C ARG A 27 12.59 -0.59 -8.41
N ARG A 28 12.33 0.03 -9.53
CA ARG A 28 11.22 -0.40 -10.39
C ARG A 28 11.34 -1.91 -10.51
N PRO A 29 10.31 -2.68 -10.23
CA PRO A 29 10.36 -4.12 -10.39
C PRO A 29 10.85 -4.38 -11.81
N ALA A 30 11.73 -5.39 -11.97
CA ALA A 30 12.32 -5.75 -13.26
C ALA A 30 11.26 -6.16 -14.31
N TYR A 31 10.02 -6.31 -13.88
CA TYR A 31 8.84 -6.61 -14.68
C TYR A 31 7.77 -5.56 -14.35
N GLU A 32 7.62 -4.55 -15.22
CA GLU A 32 6.50 -3.62 -15.19
C GLU A 32 5.40 -4.15 -16.11
N GLY A 33 4.18 -4.26 -15.60
CA GLY A 33 2.99 -4.51 -16.42
C GLY A 33 2.71 -3.35 -17.38
N LYS A 34 1.86 -3.57 -18.37
CA LYS A 34 1.46 -2.55 -19.36
C LYS A 34 0.73 -1.36 -18.74
N GLY A 35 0.13 -1.54 -17.55
CA GLY A 35 -0.59 -0.53 -16.81
C GLY A 35 -0.37 -0.64 -15.30
N ARG A 36 -0.98 0.25 -14.53
CA ARG A 36 -0.90 0.31 -13.08
C ARG A 36 -2.30 0.38 -12.46
N ILE A 37 -2.62 -0.60 -11.63
CA ILE A 37 -3.92 -0.68 -10.95
C ILE A 37 -3.71 -0.39 -9.48
N LEU A 38 -4.26 0.73 -9.01
CA LEU A 38 -4.20 1.14 -7.61
C LEU A 38 -5.29 0.41 -6.80
N VAL A 39 -4.89 -0.22 -5.70
CA VAL A 39 -5.79 -0.82 -4.72
C VAL A 39 -5.59 -0.13 -3.37
N PRO A 40 -6.29 0.98 -3.11
CA PRO A 40 -6.17 1.68 -1.84
C PRO A 40 -6.95 0.93 -0.75
N PHE A 41 -6.38 0.82 0.45
CA PHE A 41 -7.07 0.23 1.60
C PHE A 41 -6.54 0.79 2.92
N SER A 42 -7.36 0.66 3.97
CA SER A 42 -7.02 1.03 5.33
C SER A 42 -7.53 -0.06 6.27
N GLY A 43 -6.64 -0.66 7.05
CA GLY A 43 -6.94 -1.85 7.85
C GLY A 43 -6.87 -3.14 7.03
N ALA A 44 -7.68 -4.13 7.37
CA ALA A 44 -7.69 -5.42 6.68
C ALA A 44 -8.25 -5.29 5.25
N LEU A 45 -7.65 -6.01 4.33
CA LEU A 45 -8.16 -6.16 2.96
C LEU A 45 -8.90 -7.51 2.86
N ASP A 46 -10.14 -7.47 2.41
CA ASP A 46 -10.94 -8.68 2.20
C ASP A 46 -10.33 -9.54 1.08
N GLN A 47 -10.24 -10.85 1.33
CA GLN A 47 -9.60 -11.80 0.40
C GLN A 47 -10.33 -11.85 -0.94
N THR A 48 -11.66 -11.79 -0.95
CA THR A 48 -12.46 -11.83 -2.20
C THR A 48 -12.17 -10.61 -3.07
N VAL A 49 -12.01 -9.44 -2.43
CA VAL A 49 -11.65 -8.19 -3.12
C VAL A 49 -10.23 -8.26 -3.65
N LEU A 50 -9.29 -8.79 -2.86
CA LEU A 50 -7.91 -8.98 -3.29
C LEU A 50 -7.82 -9.92 -4.50
N ASP A 51 -8.51 -11.06 -4.45
CA ASP A 51 -8.54 -12.02 -5.55
C ASP A 51 -9.14 -11.43 -6.82
N ALA A 52 -10.18 -10.60 -6.68
CA ALA A 52 -10.77 -9.89 -7.81
C ALA A 52 -9.80 -8.84 -8.39
N ALA A 53 -9.12 -8.07 -7.56
CA ALA A 53 -8.12 -7.10 -8.00
C ALA A 53 -6.93 -7.78 -8.72
N ILE A 54 -6.46 -8.91 -8.20
CA ILE A 54 -5.41 -9.72 -8.84
C ILE A 54 -5.88 -10.25 -10.20
N ARG A 55 -7.13 -10.74 -10.31
CA ARG A 55 -7.68 -11.20 -11.60
C ARG A 55 -7.76 -10.06 -12.63
N ILE A 56 -8.18 -8.86 -12.22
CA ILE A 56 -8.21 -7.69 -13.09
C ILE A 56 -6.80 -7.34 -13.54
N ALA A 57 -5.84 -7.23 -12.61
CA ALA A 57 -4.46 -6.89 -12.93
C ALA A 57 -3.83 -7.91 -13.88
N ARG A 58 -4.10 -9.21 -13.69
CA ARG A 58 -3.64 -10.27 -14.57
C ARG A 58 -4.24 -10.18 -15.97
N ALA A 59 -5.55 -9.92 -16.07
CA ALA A 59 -6.24 -9.81 -17.36
C ALA A 59 -5.76 -8.60 -18.18
N GLU A 60 -5.38 -7.52 -17.51
CA GLU A 60 -4.88 -6.28 -18.12
C GLU A 60 -3.36 -6.27 -18.27
N GLU A 61 -2.67 -7.34 -17.87
CA GLU A 61 -1.20 -7.40 -17.83
C GLU A 61 -0.60 -6.21 -17.06
N ALA A 62 -1.29 -5.76 -16.01
CA ALA A 62 -0.95 -4.57 -15.25
C ALA A 62 -0.16 -4.90 -13.99
N THR A 63 0.58 -3.91 -13.48
CA THR A 63 1.19 -3.94 -12.14
C THR A 63 0.14 -3.60 -11.10
N LEU A 64 -0.04 -4.48 -10.10
CA LEU A 64 -0.88 -4.21 -8.95
C LEU A 64 -0.14 -3.26 -7.99
N VAL A 65 -0.80 -2.19 -7.57
CA VAL A 65 -0.26 -1.21 -6.63
C VAL A 65 -1.14 -1.18 -5.36
N PRO A 66 -0.94 -2.12 -4.44
CA PRO A 66 -1.62 -2.06 -3.15
C PRO A 66 -1.08 -0.87 -2.36
N ALA A 67 -1.97 0.00 -1.91
CA ALA A 67 -1.61 1.19 -1.16
C ALA A 67 -2.30 1.20 0.20
N TYR A 68 -1.54 1.01 1.26
CA TYR A 68 -2.04 1.16 2.62
C TYR A 68 -2.10 2.63 3.01
N LEU A 69 -3.31 3.12 3.31
CA LEU A 69 -3.54 4.52 3.64
C LEU A 69 -3.51 4.72 5.16
N LEU A 70 -2.54 5.51 5.63
CA LEU A 70 -2.38 5.87 7.04
C LEU A 70 -2.98 7.23 7.33
N VAL A 71 -3.91 7.29 8.27
CA VAL A 71 -4.44 8.56 8.78
C VAL A 71 -3.60 9.03 9.96
N VAL A 72 -3.04 10.24 9.84
CA VAL A 72 -2.25 10.89 10.88
C VAL A 72 -3.11 11.94 11.58
N PRO A 73 -3.46 11.76 12.87
CA PRO A 73 -4.23 12.74 13.64
C PRO A 73 -3.54 14.11 13.69
N LEU A 74 -4.33 15.18 13.80
CA LEU A 74 -3.84 16.57 13.75
C LEU A 74 -2.83 16.93 14.86
N GLN A 75 -2.91 16.27 16.00
CA GLN A 75 -1.99 16.49 17.13
C GLN A 75 -0.55 16.00 16.88
N TYR A 76 -0.32 15.25 15.79
CA TYR A 76 1.02 14.78 15.44
C TYR A 76 1.48 15.41 14.13
N PRO A 77 2.79 15.69 13.96
CA PRO A 77 3.35 16.03 12.65
C PRO A 77 3.03 14.95 11.63
N GLU A 78 2.69 15.33 10.40
CA GLU A 78 2.31 14.36 9.37
C GLU A 78 3.48 13.44 8.98
N GLU A 79 4.69 13.97 9.04
CA GLU A 79 5.93 13.25 8.75
C GLU A 79 6.35 12.32 9.90
N ALA A 80 5.77 12.46 11.09
CA ALA A 80 6.16 11.67 12.25
C ALA A 80 6.07 10.16 11.96
N PRO A 81 7.11 9.39 12.32
CA PRO A 81 7.08 7.95 12.14
C PRO A 81 6.02 7.33 13.06
N ARG A 82 5.02 6.71 12.48
CA ARG A 82 3.98 5.97 13.21
C ARG A 82 4.32 4.49 13.22
N LYS A 83 5.30 4.11 14.05
CA LYS A 83 5.86 2.75 14.11
C LYS A 83 4.79 1.68 14.29
N GLU A 84 3.82 1.94 15.17
CA GLU A 84 2.71 1.00 15.44
C GLU A 84 1.82 0.78 14.21
N GLN A 85 1.46 1.86 13.50
CA GLN A 85 0.64 1.77 12.30
C GLN A 85 1.41 1.12 11.14
N VAL A 86 2.69 1.42 11.00
CA VAL A 86 3.57 0.79 10.01
C VAL A 86 3.75 -0.69 10.33
N ALA A 87 3.88 -1.06 11.61
CA ALA A 87 3.96 -2.46 12.04
C ALA A 87 2.72 -3.28 11.68
N VAL A 88 1.54 -2.63 11.59
CA VAL A 88 0.30 -3.28 11.10
C VAL A 88 0.27 -3.32 9.57
N ALA A 89 0.70 -2.25 8.89
CA ALA A 89 0.63 -2.14 7.45
C ALA A 89 1.57 -3.11 6.72
N VAL A 90 2.79 -3.29 7.23
CA VAL A 90 3.83 -4.08 6.56
C VAL A 90 3.40 -5.54 6.36
N PRO A 91 2.96 -6.30 7.38
CA PRO A 91 2.53 -7.68 7.18
C PRO A 91 1.34 -7.82 6.21
N LEU A 92 0.43 -6.85 6.21
CA LEU A 92 -0.71 -6.86 5.28
C LEU A 92 -0.24 -6.67 3.83
N LEU A 93 0.67 -5.72 3.59
CA LEU A 93 1.24 -5.50 2.27
C LEU A 93 2.07 -6.72 1.81
N GLU A 94 2.87 -7.31 2.68
CA GLU A 94 3.63 -8.54 2.37
C GLU A 94 2.71 -9.70 1.98
N ALA A 95 1.57 -9.87 2.66
CA ALA A 95 0.58 -10.88 2.31
C ALA A 95 -0.04 -10.63 0.93
N VAL A 96 -0.35 -9.37 0.61
CA VAL A 96 -0.87 -8.97 -0.71
C VAL A 96 0.17 -9.18 -1.79
N GLU A 97 1.42 -8.78 -1.55
CA GLU A 97 2.54 -9.00 -2.48
C GLU A 97 2.74 -10.49 -2.78
N LEU A 98 2.73 -11.33 -1.74
CA LEU A 98 2.88 -12.77 -1.90
C LEU A 98 1.74 -13.39 -2.71
N ALA A 99 0.48 -12.96 -2.47
CA ALA A 99 -0.67 -13.41 -3.23
C ALA A 99 -0.58 -13.02 -4.72
N ALA A 100 -0.21 -11.77 -5.00
CA ALA A 100 -0.04 -11.26 -6.36
C ALA A 100 1.11 -11.98 -7.09
N LEU A 101 2.24 -12.19 -6.44
CA LEU A 101 3.39 -12.89 -7.01
C LEU A 101 3.07 -14.36 -7.33
N ARG A 102 2.33 -15.05 -6.45
CA ARG A 102 1.85 -16.42 -6.72
C ARG A 102 0.92 -16.50 -7.93
N ALA A 103 0.17 -15.44 -8.20
CA ALA A 103 -0.67 -15.34 -9.38
C ALA A 103 0.07 -14.87 -10.65
N GLY A 104 1.37 -14.60 -10.56
CA GLY A 104 2.19 -14.09 -11.66
C GLY A 104 1.92 -12.63 -12.00
N VAL A 105 1.39 -11.85 -11.04
CA VAL A 105 1.10 -10.42 -11.21
C VAL A 105 2.22 -9.61 -10.59
N PRO A 106 2.85 -8.69 -11.35
CA PRO A 106 3.82 -7.76 -10.80
C PRO A 106 3.15 -6.84 -9.77
N VAL A 107 3.86 -6.54 -8.69
CA VAL A 107 3.31 -5.77 -7.56
C VAL A 107 4.29 -4.70 -7.10
N ASP A 108 3.75 -3.54 -6.71
CA ASP A 108 4.51 -2.37 -6.27
C ASP A 108 3.80 -1.72 -5.07
N ALA A 109 3.99 -2.29 -3.87
CA ALA A 109 3.30 -1.87 -2.66
C ALA A 109 3.68 -0.47 -2.17
N ARG A 110 2.72 0.24 -1.59
CA ARG A 110 2.86 1.60 -1.06
C ARG A 110 2.27 1.72 0.34
N ILE A 111 2.90 2.58 1.14
CA ILE A 111 2.30 3.15 2.34
C ILE A 111 2.23 4.66 2.12
N GLU A 112 1.02 5.22 2.13
CA GLU A 112 0.81 6.65 2.00
C GLU A 112 0.16 7.23 3.24
N LYS A 113 0.63 8.40 3.67
CA LYS A 113 0.13 9.10 4.86
C LYS A 113 -0.70 10.30 4.45
N GLY A 114 -1.71 10.61 5.26
CA GLY A 114 -2.49 11.82 5.08
C GLY A 114 -3.33 12.16 6.30
N ARG A 115 -3.92 13.34 6.32
CA ARG A 115 -4.83 13.79 7.40
C ARG A 115 -6.19 13.09 7.34
N SER A 116 -6.51 12.50 6.20
CA SER A 116 -7.68 11.65 5.96
C SER A 116 -7.33 10.61 4.90
N LEU A 117 -8.17 9.59 4.72
CA LEU A 117 -8.00 8.60 3.65
C LEU A 117 -8.02 9.27 2.27
N THR A 118 -8.93 10.22 2.07
CA THR A 118 -9.04 10.97 0.81
C THR A 118 -7.83 11.87 0.55
N HIS A 119 -7.23 12.46 1.61
CA HIS A 119 -6.00 13.24 1.48
C HIS A 119 -4.80 12.36 1.10
N ALA A 120 -4.62 11.22 1.78
CA ALA A 120 -3.56 10.26 1.45
C ALA A 120 -3.70 9.76 0.00
N LEU A 121 -4.92 9.43 -0.42
CA LEU A 121 -5.19 8.95 -1.76
C LEU A 121 -4.94 10.02 -2.83
N ARG A 122 -5.34 11.29 -2.58
CA ARG A 122 -5.06 12.41 -3.48
C ARG A 122 -3.55 12.57 -3.69
N ARG A 123 -2.76 12.58 -2.62
CA ARG A 123 -1.30 12.68 -2.71
C ARG A 123 -0.69 11.60 -3.59
N LEU A 124 -1.25 10.39 -3.53
CA LEU A 124 -0.76 9.26 -4.29
C LEU A 124 -0.96 9.46 -5.80
N TRP A 125 -2.16 9.83 -6.24
CA TRP A 125 -2.43 10.04 -7.66
C TRP A 125 -1.93 11.39 -8.21
N ASP A 126 -1.61 12.37 -7.33
CA ASP A 126 -0.96 13.61 -7.75
C ASP A 126 0.52 13.38 -8.10
N VAL A 127 1.16 12.35 -7.50
CA VAL A 127 2.58 12.03 -7.69
C VAL A 127 2.81 10.91 -8.70
N GLU A 128 1.92 9.93 -8.75
CA GLU A 128 2.04 8.75 -9.60
C GLU A 128 0.83 8.62 -10.53
N ARG A 129 1.06 8.08 -11.72
CA ARG A 129 -0.03 7.79 -12.66
C ARG A 129 -0.51 6.36 -12.49
N PHE A 130 -1.82 6.20 -12.51
CA PHE A 130 -2.51 4.93 -12.50
C PHE A 130 -3.49 4.89 -13.66
N ASP A 131 -3.83 3.71 -14.14
CA ASP A 131 -4.78 3.51 -15.24
C ASP A 131 -6.16 3.16 -14.70
N ARG A 132 -6.21 2.56 -13.49
CA ARG A 132 -7.46 2.18 -12.82
C ARG A 132 -7.30 2.20 -11.30
N ILE A 133 -8.41 2.49 -10.61
CA ILE A 133 -8.54 2.28 -9.16
C ILE A 133 -9.51 1.11 -8.93
N VAL A 134 -9.11 0.16 -8.11
CA VAL A 134 -9.99 -0.88 -7.57
C VAL A 134 -10.14 -0.63 -6.07
N ALA A 135 -11.24 0.02 -5.70
CA ALA A 135 -11.51 0.40 -4.31
C ALA A 135 -12.31 -0.70 -3.59
N PRO A 136 -11.79 -1.28 -2.50
CA PRO A 136 -12.58 -2.16 -1.65
C PRO A 136 -13.64 -1.35 -0.90
N ALA A 137 -14.91 -1.77 -0.97
CA ALA A 137 -15.97 -1.12 -0.20
C ALA A 137 -15.76 -1.23 1.33
N PRO A 138 -15.30 -2.37 1.88
CA PRO A 138 -14.89 -2.45 3.28
C PRO A 138 -13.66 -1.56 3.55
N GLY A 139 -13.68 -0.85 4.67
CA GLY A 139 -12.58 0.04 5.07
C GLY A 139 -12.74 1.50 4.63
N PHE A 140 -13.68 1.80 3.74
CA PHE A 140 -14.05 3.16 3.37
C PHE A 140 -15.47 3.49 3.82
N SER A 141 -15.70 4.71 4.31
CA SER A 141 -17.05 5.21 4.53
C SER A 141 -17.77 5.46 3.20
N ALA A 142 -19.10 5.51 3.22
CA ALA A 142 -19.88 5.89 2.03
C ALA A 142 -19.47 7.27 1.49
N LYS A 143 -19.09 8.20 2.37
CA LYS A 143 -18.57 9.53 2.01
C LYS A 143 -17.22 9.43 1.28
N ASP A 144 -16.31 8.59 1.76
CA ASP A 144 -15.00 8.39 1.13
C ASP A 144 -15.16 7.75 -0.25
N LEU A 145 -16.01 6.74 -0.38
CA LEU A 145 -16.30 6.10 -1.68
C LEU A 145 -16.94 7.08 -2.67
N ALA A 146 -17.92 7.87 -2.23
CA ALA A 146 -18.53 8.91 -3.06
C ALA A 146 -17.48 9.93 -3.51
N TRP A 147 -16.59 10.33 -2.61
CA TRP A 147 -15.51 11.25 -2.94
C TRP A 147 -14.54 10.65 -3.97
N ILE A 148 -14.15 9.37 -3.80
CA ILE A 148 -13.28 8.67 -4.75
C ILE A 148 -13.94 8.65 -6.14
N LEU A 149 -15.20 8.21 -6.22
CA LEU A 149 -15.94 8.12 -7.48
C LEU A 149 -16.12 9.47 -8.20
N THR A 150 -16.18 10.58 -7.42
CA THR A 150 -16.36 11.93 -7.98
C THR A 150 -15.04 12.58 -8.39
N ASN A 151 -13.94 12.31 -7.65
CA ASN A 151 -12.70 13.06 -7.78
C ASN A 151 -11.54 12.24 -8.39
N ALA A 152 -11.68 10.93 -8.54
CA ALA A 152 -10.64 10.12 -9.15
C ALA A 152 -10.42 10.56 -10.61
N PRO A 153 -9.17 10.79 -11.02
CA PRO A 153 -8.86 11.23 -12.38
C PRO A 153 -8.92 10.09 -13.42
N ILE A 154 -9.26 8.89 -12.98
CA ILE A 154 -9.21 7.64 -13.77
C ILE A 154 -10.39 6.74 -13.44
N GLU A 155 -10.60 5.73 -14.26
CA GLU A 155 -11.64 4.72 -14.05
C GLU A 155 -11.53 4.08 -12.67
N THR A 156 -12.66 4.04 -11.96
CA THR A 156 -12.73 3.49 -10.61
C THR A 156 -13.79 2.39 -10.53
N VAL A 157 -13.37 1.24 -10.05
CA VAL A 157 -14.23 0.08 -9.76
C VAL A 157 -14.33 -0.09 -8.26
N VAL A 158 -15.54 -0.13 -7.73
CA VAL A 158 -15.78 -0.42 -6.31
C VAL A 158 -16.19 -1.88 -6.17
N LEU A 159 -15.40 -2.63 -5.41
CA LEU A 159 -15.65 -4.04 -5.15
C LEU A 159 -16.25 -4.22 -3.74
N ARG A 160 -17.30 -5.04 -3.67
CA ARG A 160 -17.89 -5.50 -2.42
C ARG A 160 -17.64 -7.00 -2.26
N PRO A 161 -17.35 -7.49 -1.05
CA PRO A 161 -17.37 -8.92 -0.80
C PRO A 161 -18.75 -9.47 -1.14
N ALA A 162 -18.80 -10.70 -1.64
CA ALA A 162 -20.07 -11.38 -1.77
C ALA A 162 -20.70 -11.51 -0.38
N SER A 163 -21.95 -11.06 -0.21
CA SER A 163 -22.70 -11.30 1.02
C SER A 163 -22.89 -12.81 1.18
N SER A 164 -22.35 -13.34 2.27
CA SER A 164 -22.55 -14.74 2.67
C SER A 164 -23.98 -14.94 3.11
#